data_bbcfbbb7d8c21da100fcb6262a1faac5
#
_entry.id   bbcfbbb7d8c21da100fcb6262a1faac5
#
_cell.length_a   1.000
_cell.length_b   1.000
_cell.length_c   1.000
_cell.angle_alpha   90.00
_cell.angle_beta   90.00
_cell.angle_gamma   90.00
#
_symmetry.space_group_name_H-M   'P 1'
#
loop_
_entity.id
_entity.type
_entity.pdbx_description
1 polymer ?
#
loop_
_entity_poly.entity_id
_entity_poly.type
_entity_poly.pdbx_seq_one_letter_code
_entity_poly.pdbx_strand_id
1 'polypeptide(L)'
;FFSGDTVKVGVRIVEGKRERIQYFEGVCISKKNRDINSSFTVRKISFGEGVERTFALYSPIIASIKVIRSGKVKRAKLYYLRERKGKSARISEKIKKSIGLDISEQALENENEKVEIDPKKTILEKSKDTKNKEEKKKELKTEKK
;
A
#
# COMPACT_ATOMS: atom_id res chain seq x y z
N PHE A 1 -3.66 -12.04 -5.86
CA PHE A 1 -3.41 -11.57 -7.22
C PHE A 1 -3.54 -12.70 -8.25
N PHE A 2 -3.77 -12.34 -9.50
CA PHE A 2 -4.01 -13.26 -10.61
C PHE A 2 -3.08 -12.95 -11.78
N SER A 3 -3.06 -13.85 -12.77
CA SER A 3 -2.39 -13.56 -14.04
C SER A 3 -3.04 -12.33 -14.69
N GLY A 4 -2.25 -11.42 -15.23
CA GLY A 4 -2.69 -10.14 -15.79
C GLY A 4 -2.57 -8.96 -14.85
N ASP A 5 -2.42 -9.20 -13.54
CA ASP A 5 -2.22 -8.11 -12.58
C ASP A 5 -0.80 -7.56 -12.68
N THR A 6 -0.67 -6.24 -12.54
CA THR A 6 0.64 -5.60 -12.36
C THR A 6 1.01 -5.68 -10.90
N VAL A 7 2.12 -6.35 -10.61
CA VAL A 7 2.61 -6.61 -9.26
C VAL A 7 3.98 -6.01 -9.05
N LYS A 8 4.22 -5.50 -7.85
CA LYS A 8 5.52 -5.03 -7.37
C LYS A 8 6.03 -6.01 -6.32
N VAL A 9 7.09 -6.73 -6.64
CA VAL A 9 7.71 -7.74 -5.79
C VAL A 9 8.96 -7.16 -5.16
N GLY A 10 9.01 -7.13 -3.84
CA GLY A 10 10.20 -6.78 -3.08
C GLY A 10 11.06 -8.02 -2.90
N VAL A 11 12.25 -8.02 -3.46
CA VAL A 11 13.21 -9.11 -3.39
C VAL A 11 14.33 -8.72 -2.43
N ARG A 12 14.55 -9.53 -1.42
CA ARG A 12 15.66 -9.39 -0.48
C ARG A 12 16.93 -9.87 -1.17
N ILE A 13 17.94 -9.03 -1.20
CA ILE A 13 19.27 -9.32 -1.72
C ILE A 13 20.25 -9.16 -0.58
N VAL A 14 21.04 -10.21 -0.34
CA VAL A 14 22.11 -10.22 0.67
C VAL A 14 23.43 -10.15 -0.08
N GLU A 15 24.17 -9.08 0.14
CA GLU A 15 25.48 -8.83 -0.48
C GLU A 15 26.53 -8.73 0.64
N GLY A 16 27.16 -9.87 0.97
CA GLY A 16 28.06 -9.97 2.12
C GLY A 16 27.33 -9.69 3.44
N LYS A 17 27.69 -8.60 4.12
CA LYS A 17 27.07 -8.18 5.40
C LYS A 17 25.88 -7.23 5.23
N ARG A 18 25.56 -6.82 4.01
CA ARG A 18 24.48 -5.86 3.75
C ARG A 18 23.27 -6.56 3.16
N GLU A 19 22.10 -6.24 3.70
CA GLU A 19 20.81 -6.63 3.13
C GLU A 19 20.15 -5.41 2.50
N ARG A 20 19.58 -5.60 1.31
CA ARG A 20 18.76 -4.58 0.65
C ARG A 20 17.54 -5.21 -0.03
N ILE A 21 16.48 -4.43 -0.15
CA ILE A 21 15.28 -4.84 -0.87
C ILE A 21 15.29 -4.18 -2.24
N GLN A 22 15.27 -5.00 -3.29
CA GLN A 22 15.13 -4.54 -4.66
C GLN A 22 13.71 -4.83 -5.15
N TYR A 23 13.07 -3.85 -5.76
CA TYR A 23 11.73 -4.01 -6.29
C TYR A 23 11.75 -4.42 -7.76
N PHE A 24 10.99 -5.47 -8.06
CA PHE A 24 10.72 -5.92 -9.42
C PHE A 24 9.25 -5.68 -9.72
N GLU A 25 8.96 -4.72 -10.60
CA GLU A 25 7.61 -4.37 -10.99
C GLU A 25 7.33 -4.83 -12.40
N GLY A 26 6.18 -5.48 -12.61
CA GLY A 26 5.80 -5.99 -13.92
C GLY A 26 4.45 -6.69 -13.90
N VAL A 27 4.09 -7.28 -15.04
CA VAL A 27 2.85 -8.00 -15.22
C VAL A 27 3.04 -9.48 -14.86
N CYS A 28 2.16 -10.04 -14.05
CA CYS A 28 2.12 -11.47 -13.77
C CYS A 28 1.60 -12.21 -15.01
N ILE A 29 2.46 -12.95 -15.71
CA ILE A 29 2.09 -13.70 -16.91
C ILE A 29 1.63 -15.13 -16.63
N SER A 30 2.03 -15.70 -15.50
CA SER A 30 1.68 -17.06 -15.11
C SER A 30 1.70 -17.21 -13.59
N LYS A 31 0.75 -17.96 -13.05
CA LYS A 31 0.71 -18.36 -11.64
C LYS A 31 0.42 -19.85 -11.57
N LYS A 32 1.20 -20.57 -10.77
CA LYS A 32 1.02 -21.99 -10.47
C LYS A 32 0.75 -22.15 -8.98
N ASN A 33 -0.38 -22.73 -8.64
CA ASN A 33 -0.73 -23.06 -7.26
C ASN A 33 -0.38 -24.54 -7.01
N ARG A 34 0.60 -24.80 -6.17
CA ARG A 34 1.07 -26.12 -5.78
C ARG A 34 1.55 -26.10 -4.35
N ASP A 35 0.70 -25.72 -3.42
CA ASP A 35 1.03 -25.56 -2.00
C ASP A 35 2.38 -24.85 -1.79
N ILE A 36 3.35 -25.48 -1.13
CA ILE A 36 4.69 -24.91 -0.87
C ILE A 36 5.44 -24.59 -2.18
N ASN A 37 5.23 -25.38 -3.25
CA ASN A 37 5.87 -25.20 -4.56
C ASN A 37 5.13 -24.20 -5.46
N SER A 38 4.23 -23.39 -4.90
CA SER A 38 3.54 -22.34 -5.63
C SER A 38 4.51 -21.33 -6.18
N SER A 39 4.33 -20.94 -7.45
CA SER A 39 5.22 -20.00 -8.12
C SER A 39 4.45 -19.10 -9.07
N PHE A 40 5.03 -17.94 -9.34
CA PHE A 40 4.48 -17.01 -10.31
C PHE A 40 5.61 -16.35 -11.11
N THR A 41 5.31 -16.01 -12.37
CA THR A 41 6.27 -15.39 -13.29
C THR A 41 5.81 -13.97 -13.59
N VAL A 42 6.70 -13.02 -13.38
CA VAL A 42 6.48 -11.60 -13.66
C VAL A 42 7.33 -11.17 -14.85
N ARG A 43 6.71 -10.47 -15.81
CA ARG A 43 7.36 -9.91 -16.98
C ARG A 43 7.35 -8.40 -16.91
N LYS A 44 8.48 -7.78 -17.20
CA LYS A 44 8.61 -6.34 -17.42
C LYS A 44 9.38 -6.06 -18.70
N ILE A 45 9.18 -4.90 -19.27
CA ILE A 45 10.04 -4.39 -20.36
C ILE A 45 11.09 -3.49 -19.73
N SER A 46 12.36 -3.82 -19.94
CA SER A 46 13.50 -3.07 -19.45
C SER A 46 14.41 -2.75 -20.63
N PHE A 47 14.69 -1.48 -20.88
CA PHE A 47 15.50 -1.00 -22.00
C PHE A 47 15.09 -1.57 -23.37
N GLY A 48 13.78 -1.74 -23.61
CA GLY A 48 13.22 -2.31 -24.84
C GLY A 48 13.16 -3.83 -24.88
N GLU A 49 13.79 -4.53 -23.94
CA GLU A 49 13.77 -5.99 -23.83
C GLU A 49 12.77 -6.50 -22.78
N GLY A 50 12.20 -7.66 -23.07
CA GLY A 50 11.28 -8.33 -22.14
C GLY A 50 12.02 -9.21 -21.15
N VAL A 51 12.08 -8.78 -19.90
CA VAL A 51 12.70 -9.53 -18.80
C VAL A 51 11.62 -10.27 -18.02
N GLU A 52 11.80 -11.59 -17.84
CA GLU A 52 10.93 -12.45 -17.05
C GLU A 52 11.66 -12.99 -15.83
N ARG A 53 10.99 -12.97 -14.70
CA ARG A 53 11.51 -13.57 -13.47
C ARG A 53 10.44 -14.42 -12.81
N THR A 54 10.79 -15.66 -12.48
CA THR A 54 9.91 -16.57 -11.74
C THR A 54 10.28 -16.52 -10.28
N PHE A 55 9.26 -16.40 -9.43
CA PHE A 55 9.36 -16.32 -8.00
C PHE A 55 8.61 -17.50 -7.38
N ALA A 56 9.21 -18.19 -6.43
CA ALA A 56 8.50 -19.11 -5.54
C ALA A 56 7.74 -18.28 -4.50
N LEU A 57 6.42 -18.51 -4.37
CA LEU A 57 5.53 -17.66 -3.57
C LEU A 57 5.92 -17.60 -2.09
N TYR A 58 6.34 -18.70 -1.54
CA TYR A 58 6.71 -18.85 -0.12
C TYR A 58 8.24 -18.76 0.13
N SER A 59 8.99 -18.24 -0.84
CA SER A 59 10.43 -18.09 -0.67
C SER A 59 10.77 -16.98 0.33
N PRO A 60 11.72 -17.19 1.25
CA PRO A 60 12.19 -16.18 2.20
C PRO A 60 12.86 -14.98 1.52
N ILE A 61 13.24 -15.12 0.24
CA ILE A 61 13.80 -14.05 -0.58
C ILE A 61 12.75 -12.99 -0.90
N ILE A 62 11.45 -13.33 -0.86
CA ILE A 62 10.37 -12.39 -1.13
C ILE A 62 10.03 -11.64 0.17
N ALA A 63 10.35 -10.35 0.21
CA ALA A 63 10.01 -9.49 1.34
C ALA A 63 8.55 -9.01 1.28
N SER A 64 8.06 -8.67 0.08
CA SER A 64 6.68 -8.16 -0.10
C SER A 64 6.17 -8.36 -1.51
N ILE A 65 4.84 -8.51 -1.64
CA ILE A 65 4.14 -8.53 -2.92
C ILE A 65 2.99 -7.53 -2.83
N LYS A 66 3.01 -6.49 -3.68
CA LYS A 66 1.94 -5.49 -3.77
C LYS A 66 1.32 -5.54 -5.15
N VAL A 67 -0.01 -5.55 -5.22
CA VAL A 67 -0.77 -5.42 -6.47
C VAL A 67 -0.96 -3.92 -6.73
N ILE A 68 -0.45 -3.44 -7.86
CA ILE A 68 -0.58 -2.04 -8.27
C ILE A 68 -1.86 -1.85 -9.09
N ARG A 69 -2.08 -2.77 -10.04
CA ARG A 69 -3.21 -2.70 -10.98
C ARG A 69 -3.74 -4.10 -11.24
N SER A 70 -5.06 -4.25 -11.26
CA SER A 70 -5.70 -5.50 -11.65
C SER A 70 -6.02 -5.51 -13.13
N GLY A 71 -5.58 -6.54 -13.84
CA GLY A 71 -5.77 -6.68 -15.28
C GLY A 71 -6.99 -7.54 -15.64
N LYS A 72 -7.74 -7.13 -16.68
CA LYS A 72 -8.83 -7.92 -17.26
C LYS A 72 -8.26 -8.83 -18.34
N VAL A 73 -8.13 -10.12 -18.06
CA VAL A 73 -7.61 -11.11 -19.00
C VAL A 73 -8.56 -12.30 -19.11
N LYS A 74 -8.54 -12.96 -20.26
CA LYS A 74 -9.37 -14.15 -20.55
C LYS A 74 -8.61 -15.47 -20.33
N ARG A 75 -7.28 -15.43 -20.24
CA ARG A 75 -6.42 -16.62 -20.14
C ARG A 75 -5.66 -16.64 -18.83
N ALA A 76 -5.43 -17.82 -18.29
CA ALA A 76 -4.63 -18.01 -17.08
C ALA A 76 -3.12 -17.85 -17.31
N LYS A 77 -2.64 -18.13 -18.53
CA LYS A 77 -1.24 -17.97 -18.94
C LYS A 77 -1.16 -17.00 -20.10
N LEU A 78 -0.31 -16.00 -20.00
CA LEU A 78 -0.25 -14.86 -20.90
C LEU A 78 1.08 -14.85 -21.70
N TYR A 79 1.49 -16.02 -22.18
CA TYR A 79 2.76 -16.15 -22.92
C TYR A 79 2.77 -15.41 -24.25
N TYR A 80 1.62 -15.12 -24.83
CA TYR A 80 1.48 -14.31 -26.03
C TYR A 80 2.02 -12.87 -25.87
N LEU A 81 2.19 -12.40 -24.63
CA LEU A 81 2.80 -11.08 -24.36
C LEU A 81 4.29 -11.04 -24.71
N ARG A 82 4.93 -12.18 -24.94
CA ARG A 82 6.34 -12.26 -25.38
C ARG A 82 6.53 -11.69 -26.75
N GLU A 83 5.57 -11.95 -27.64
CA GLU A 83 5.61 -11.53 -29.06
C GLU A 83 5.04 -10.12 -29.25
N ARG A 84 4.19 -9.67 -28.32
CA ARG A 84 3.53 -8.37 -28.44
C ARG A 84 4.35 -7.25 -27.83
N LYS A 85 4.46 -6.13 -28.59
CA LYS A 85 5.16 -4.93 -28.17
C LYS A 85 4.25 -3.69 -28.28
N GLY A 86 4.55 -2.63 -27.53
CA GLY A 86 3.86 -1.37 -27.62
C GLY A 86 2.37 -1.42 -27.18
N LYS A 87 1.50 -0.85 -28.00
CA LYS A 87 0.04 -0.74 -27.70
C LYS A 87 -0.65 -2.11 -27.59
N SER A 88 -0.22 -3.11 -28.38
CA SER A 88 -0.82 -4.45 -28.39
C SER A 88 -0.51 -5.28 -27.13
N ALA A 89 0.51 -4.91 -26.36
CA ALA A 89 0.88 -5.54 -25.09
C ALA A 89 0.13 -4.95 -23.89
N ARG A 90 -0.66 -3.88 -24.07
CA ARG A 90 -1.40 -3.27 -22.96
C ARG A 90 -2.57 -4.15 -22.53
N ILE A 91 -2.67 -4.39 -21.23
CA ILE A 91 -3.80 -5.10 -20.62
C ILE A 91 -4.77 -4.07 -20.09
N SER A 92 -6.06 -4.25 -20.42
CA SER A 92 -7.14 -3.41 -19.88
C SER A 92 -7.23 -3.58 -18.38
N GLU A 93 -7.51 -2.52 -17.65
CA GLU A 93 -7.73 -2.58 -16.23
C GLU A 93 -9.07 -3.21 -15.90
N LYS A 94 -9.08 -4.07 -14.89
CA LYS A 94 -10.31 -4.63 -14.33
C LYS A 94 -10.91 -3.60 -13.38
N ILE A 95 -11.95 -2.93 -13.84
CA ILE A 95 -12.73 -2.04 -12.97
C ILE A 95 -13.34 -2.93 -11.87
N LYS A 96 -12.87 -2.79 -10.66
CA LYS A 96 -13.58 -3.32 -9.50
C LYS A 96 -14.87 -2.50 -9.44
N LYS A 97 -16.02 -3.10 -9.77
CA LYS A 97 -17.28 -2.54 -9.31
C LYS A 97 -17.15 -2.54 -7.80
N SER A 98 -17.03 -1.37 -7.20
CA SER A 98 -17.28 -1.23 -5.78
C SER A 98 -18.70 -1.76 -5.60
N ILE A 99 -18.82 -2.96 -5.05
CA ILE A 99 -20.07 -3.37 -4.43
C ILE A 99 -20.20 -2.32 -3.36
N GLY A 100 -21.17 -1.40 -3.56
CA GLY A 100 -21.43 -0.30 -2.64
C GLY A 100 -21.65 -0.90 -1.26
N LEU A 101 -20.64 -0.89 -0.50
CA LEU A 101 -20.73 -0.95 0.94
C LEU A 101 -20.79 0.50 1.35
N ASP A 102 -22.00 1.00 1.45
CA ASP A 102 -22.36 2.28 2.08
C ASP A 102 -21.96 2.33 3.57
N ILE A 103 -20.95 1.55 3.95
CA ILE A 103 -20.41 1.49 5.31
C ILE A 103 -19.47 2.66 5.57
N SER A 104 -18.87 3.25 4.52
CA SER A 104 -17.95 4.37 4.68
C SER A 104 -18.67 5.70 4.97
N GLU A 105 -19.89 5.89 4.45
CA GLU A 105 -20.67 7.09 4.72
C GLU A 105 -21.25 7.07 6.15
N GLN A 106 -21.76 5.93 6.61
CA GLN A 106 -22.25 5.79 7.98
C GLN A 106 -21.16 5.87 9.05
N ALA A 107 -19.91 5.49 8.72
CA ALA A 107 -18.77 5.68 9.63
C ALA A 107 -18.34 7.14 9.73
N LEU A 108 -18.41 7.89 8.63
CA LEU A 108 -18.09 9.33 8.62
C LEU A 108 -19.20 10.17 9.24
N GLU A 109 -20.47 9.78 9.11
CA GLU A 109 -21.59 10.44 9.80
C GLU A 109 -21.53 10.22 11.33
N ASN A 110 -21.19 9.02 11.76
CA ASN A 110 -21.02 8.72 13.20
C ASN A 110 -19.78 9.39 13.83
N GLU A 111 -18.73 9.70 13.07
CA GLU A 111 -17.60 10.50 13.56
C GLU A 111 -17.94 11.99 13.60
N ASN A 112 -18.74 12.51 12.68
CA ASN A 112 -19.19 13.90 12.68
C ASN A 112 -20.22 14.17 13.79
N GLU A 113 -21.12 13.24 14.11
CA GLU A 113 -22.04 13.38 15.25
C GLU A 113 -21.34 13.37 16.62
N LYS A 114 -20.16 12.74 16.73
CA LYS A 114 -19.35 12.77 17.96
C LYS A 114 -18.54 14.05 18.13
N VAL A 115 -18.39 14.85 17.11
CA VAL A 115 -17.64 16.13 17.14
C VAL A 115 -18.55 17.34 17.45
N GLU A 116 -19.87 17.21 17.36
CA GLU A 116 -20.81 18.29 17.68
C GLU A 116 -21.20 18.40 19.17
N ILE A 117 -20.54 17.66 20.06
CA ILE A 117 -20.75 17.83 21.50
C ILE A 117 -19.82 18.91 22.05
N ASP A 118 -20.38 20.11 22.15
CA ASP A 118 -19.98 21.26 22.97
C ASP A 118 -18.67 22.02 22.68
N PRO A 119 -18.73 23.05 21.83
CA PRO A 119 -17.66 24.05 21.77
C PRO A 119 -17.57 24.93 23.03
N LYS A 120 -18.55 24.88 23.93
CA LYS A 120 -18.57 25.68 25.18
C LYS A 120 -17.73 25.09 26.32
N LYS A 121 -17.47 23.78 26.33
CA LYS A 121 -16.65 23.15 27.38
C LYS A 121 -15.15 23.33 27.20
N THR A 122 -14.68 23.40 25.96
CA THR A 122 -13.25 23.56 25.65
C THR A 122 -12.71 24.96 25.91
N ILE A 123 -13.60 25.97 25.94
CA ILE A 123 -13.21 27.38 26.21
C ILE A 123 -13.08 27.61 27.73
N LEU A 124 -13.84 26.89 28.54
CA LEU A 124 -13.78 27.01 30.01
C LEU A 124 -12.56 26.30 30.63
N GLU A 125 -12.04 25.25 30.00
CA GLU A 125 -10.83 24.58 30.51
C GLU A 125 -9.55 25.33 30.11
N LYS A 126 -9.49 25.90 28.90
CA LYS A 126 -8.34 26.72 28.48
C LYS A 126 -8.19 28.04 29.25
N SER A 127 -9.27 28.57 29.79
CA SER A 127 -9.22 29.80 30.62
C SER A 127 -8.79 29.56 32.08
N LYS A 128 -8.87 28.32 32.58
CA LYS A 128 -8.38 27.96 33.92
C LYS A 128 -6.86 27.66 33.90
N ASP A 129 -6.34 27.07 32.84
CA ASP A 129 -4.91 26.75 32.74
C ASP A 129 -4.03 27.98 32.53
N THR A 130 -4.54 29.03 31.89
CA THR A 130 -3.81 30.30 31.69
C THR A 130 -3.73 31.11 32.99
N LYS A 131 -4.79 31.13 33.81
CA LYS A 131 -4.77 31.84 35.13
C LYS A 131 -3.81 31.20 36.12
N ASN A 132 -3.74 29.87 36.13
CA ASN A 132 -2.88 29.12 37.07
C ASN A 132 -1.38 29.24 36.69
N LYS A 133 -1.06 29.52 35.42
CA LYS A 133 0.33 29.77 34.97
C LYS A 133 0.81 31.20 35.25
N GLU A 134 -0.10 32.16 35.32
CA GLU A 134 0.27 33.56 35.64
C GLU A 134 0.46 33.77 37.16
N GLU A 135 -0.34 33.10 37.99
CA GLU A 135 -0.16 33.14 39.45
C GLU A 135 1.15 32.50 39.90
N LYS A 136 1.49 31.31 39.38
CA LYS A 136 2.81 30.67 39.66
C LYS A 136 4.00 31.49 39.19
N LYS A 137 3.85 32.32 38.18
CA LYS A 137 4.93 33.21 37.69
C LYS A 137 5.10 34.46 38.52
N LYS A 138 4.07 34.89 39.28
CA LYS A 138 4.13 36.01 40.22
C LYS A 138 4.74 35.61 41.56
N GLU A 139 4.43 34.43 42.07
CA GLU A 139 5.04 33.91 43.29
C GLU A 139 6.55 33.66 43.18
N LEU A 140 7.04 33.16 42.03
CA LEU A 140 8.46 32.93 41.78
C LEU A 140 9.29 34.21 41.61
N LYS A 141 8.65 35.39 41.46
CA LYS A 141 9.34 36.68 41.38
C LYS A 141 9.43 37.43 42.72
N THR A 142 8.65 37.03 43.73
CA THR A 142 8.68 37.61 45.07
C THR A 142 9.68 36.95 46.00
N GLU A 143 10.11 35.70 45.72
CA GLU A 143 11.16 35.00 46.50
C GLU A 143 12.60 35.32 46.13
N LYS A 144 12.82 36.13 45.08
CA LYS A 144 14.18 36.54 44.59
C LYS A 144 14.49 38.01 44.79
N LYS A 145 13.93 38.66 45.81
CA LYS A 145 14.27 40.04 46.16
C LYS A 145 14.76 40.13 47.62
#